data_8e62da230e575216e3a356721fb55e0c
#
_entry.id   8e62da230e575216e3a356721fb55e0c
#
_cell.length_a   1.000
_cell.length_b   1.000
_cell.length_c   1.000
_cell.angle_alpha   90.00
_cell.angle_beta   90.00
_cell.angle_gamma   90.00
#
_symmetry.space_group_name_H-M   'P 1'
#
loop_
_entity.id
_entity.type
_entity.pdbx_description
1 polymer ?
#
loop_
_entity_poly.entity_id
_entity_poly.type
_entity_poly.pdbx_seq_one_letter_code
_entity_poly.pdbx_strand_id
1 'polypeptide(L)'
;GVMTASRVRPLHSCGQSTVEPWIRFPKTTLVSYYPLEGLKENLLIANIHGINFTLGVSTYREQIENLYETMKHHQGPVVLAGDFNTWSDERMKVVLELAERLSLESLDYTNHNRTSVFGNALDHVFYRGLEPMEHDTWFVTSSDHNPTRVIFRVTENDASDVDLAEAQLDEDNC
;
A
#
# COMPACT_ATOMS: atom_id res chain seq x y z
N GLY A 1 13.49 -0.81 6.61
CA GLY A 1 13.13 -1.16 5.22
C GLY A 1 11.87 -1.99 5.18
N VAL A 2 11.38 -2.27 3.98
CA VAL A 2 10.26 -3.19 3.71
C VAL A 2 10.74 -4.34 2.84
N MET A 3 10.02 -5.44 2.88
CA MET A 3 10.27 -6.61 2.04
C MET A 3 8.92 -7.15 1.54
N THR A 4 8.84 -7.41 0.25
CA THR A 4 7.72 -8.13 -0.36
C THR A 4 8.24 -9.48 -0.86
N ALA A 5 7.64 -10.57 -0.39
CA ALA A 5 7.93 -11.93 -0.84
C ALA A 5 6.75 -12.46 -1.64
N SER A 6 7.01 -13.07 -2.79
CA SER A 6 5.97 -13.56 -3.70
C SER A 6 6.36 -14.92 -4.30
N ARG A 7 5.34 -15.73 -4.62
CA ARG A 7 5.52 -16.96 -5.42
C ARG A 7 5.61 -16.66 -6.93
N VAL A 8 5.12 -15.50 -7.33
CA VAL A 8 5.13 -15.04 -8.72
C VAL A 8 6.18 -13.95 -8.85
N ARG A 9 6.98 -14.02 -9.90
CA ARG A 9 7.97 -12.98 -10.17
C ARG A 9 7.26 -11.69 -10.59
N PRO A 10 7.56 -10.53 -9.95
CA PRO A 10 7.03 -9.27 -10.41
C PRO A 10 7.57 -8.92 -11.80
N LEU A 11 6.77 -8.24 -12.59
CA LEU A 11 7.17 -7.69 -13.90
C LEU A 11 8.18 -6.55 -13.69
N HIS A 12 7.89 -5.71 -12.72
CA HIS A 12 8.71 -4.57 -12.32
C HIS A 12 8.59 -4.33 -10.82
N SER A 13 9.63 -3.76 -10.20
CA SER A 13 9.59 -3.33 -8.79
C SER A 13 10.42 -2.08 -8.61
N CYS A 14 9.90 -1.16 -7.82
CA CYS A 14 10.48 0.15 -7.53
C CYS A 14 10.52 0.41 -6.04
N GLY A 15 11.68 0.78 -5.53
CA GLY A 15 11.89 1.16 -4.13
C GLY A 15 12.17 2.65 -3.98
N GLN A 16 11.41 3.32 -3.12
CA GLN A 16 11.64 4.70 -2.72
C GLN A 16 12.07 4.77 -1.26
N SER A 17 12.93 5.70 -0.93
CA SER A 17 13.46 5.88 0.42
C SER A 17 13.33 7.34 0.86
N THR A 18 12.72 7.55 2.03
CA THR A 18 12.64 8.85 2.68
C THR A 18 13.38 8.77 4.02
N VAL A 19 14.27 9.73 4.28
CA VAL A 19 15.11 9.71 5.47
C VAL A 19 14.38 10.41 6.63
N GLU A 20 14.30 9.74 7.77
CA GLU A 20 13.79 10.36 8.99
C GLU A 20 14.72 11.51 9.44
N PRO A 21 14.17 12.72 9.65
CA PRO A 21 15.01 13.91 9.89
C PRO A 21 15.91 13.82 11.12
N TRP A 22 15.45 13.12 12.18
CA TRP A 22 16.09 13.12 13.47
C TRP A 22 17.09 11.99 13.65
N ILE A 23 16.68 10.77 13.32
CA ILE A 23 17.51 9.57 13.52
C ILE A 23 18.23 9.13 12.25
N ARG A 24 17.95 9.79 11.11
CA ARG A 24 18.57 9.57 9.80
C ARG A 24 18.46 8.12 9.27
N PHE A 25 17.49 7.34 9.78
CA PHE A 25 17.20 6.03 9.22
C PHE A 25 16.25 6.16 8.02
N PRO A 26 16.55 5.46 6.91
CA PRO A 26 15.66 5.47 5.76
C PRO A 26 14.43 4.63 6.06
N LYS A 27 13.27 5.20 5.81
CA LYS A 27 11.98 4.51 5.68
C LYS A 27 11.72 4.29 4.21
N THR A 28 11.16 3.14 3.87
CA THR A 28 11.10 2.68 2.48
C THR A 28 9.66 2.37 2.09
N THR A 29 9.33 2.67 0.84
CA THR A 29 8.17 2.15 0.14
C THR A 29 8.66 1.28 -1.01
N LEU A 30 8.04 0.12 -1.21
CA LEU A 30 8.32 -0.78 -2.31
C LEU A 30 7.03 -1.00 -3.10
N VAL A 31 7.04 -0.64 -4.37
CA VAL A 31 5.95 -0.87 -5.31
C VAL A 31 6.35 -1.97 -6.27
N SER A 32 5.47 -2.93 -6.50
CA SER A 32 5.73 -4.09 -7.37
C SER A 32 4.51 -4.40 -8.21
N TYR A 33 4.70 -4.75 -9.47
CA TYR A 33 3.65 -5.04 -10.44
C TYR A 33 3.65 -6.53 -10.77
N TYR A 34 2.49 -7.16 -10.69
CA TYR A 34 2.32 -8.59 -10.92
C TYR A 34 1.31 -8.85 -12.04
N PRO A 35 1.58 -9.79 -12.96
CA PRO A 35 0.61 -10.16 -13.96
C PRO A 35 -0.58 -10.87 -13.29
N LEU A 36 -1.79 -10.60 -13.78
CA LEU A 36 -3.00 -11.32 -13.41
C LEU A 36 -3.49 -12.13 -14.59
N GLU A 37 -3.76 -13.42 -14.37
CA GLU A 37 -4.29 -14.30 -15.41
C GLU A 37 -5.70 -13.84 -15.83
N GLY A 38 -5.90 -13.71 -17.14
CA GLY A 38 -7.20 -13.29 -17.69
C GLY A 38 -7.48 -11.79 -17.63
N LEU A 39 -6.57 -10.97 -17.13
CA LEU A 39 -6.71 -9.52 -17.10
C LEU A 39 -5.61 -8.84 -17.91
N LYS A 40 -5.97 -7.73 -18.55
CA LYS A 40 -5.01 -6.86 -19.25
C LYS A 40 -4.17 -6.05 -18.26
N GLU A 41 -4.79 -5.63 -17.16
CA GLU A 41 -4.17 -4.80 -16.15
C GLU A 41 -3.39 -5.64 -15.14
N ASN A 42 -2.25 -5.12 -14.70
CA ASN A 42 -1.42 -5.74 -13.67
C ASN A 42 -1.95 -5.42 -12.26
N LEU A 43 -1.68 -6.27 -11.29
CA LEU A 43 -1.86 -5.99 -9.88
C LEU A 43 -0.68 -5.16 -9.38
N LEU A 44 -0.95 -3.98 -8.83
CA LEU A 44 0.02 -3.18 -8.11
C LEU A 44 -0.03 -3.52 -6.62
N ILE A 45 1.12 -3.95 -6.07
CA ILE A 45 1.31 -4.13 -4.63
C ILE A 45 2.27 -3.06 -4.14
N ALA A 46 1.81 -2.18 -3.26
CA ALA A 46 2.64 -1.21 -2.57
C ALA A 46 2.77 -1.58 -1.09
N ASN A 47 4.02 -1.66 -0.62
CA ASN A 47 4.36 -1.97 0.76
C ASN A 47 5.11 -0.77 1.35
N ILE A 48 4.56 -0.17 2.40
CA ILE A 48 5.10 1.04 3.03
C ILE A 48 5.56 0.78 4.46
N HIS A 49 6.68 1.40 4.83
CA HIS A 49 7.04 1.71 6.20
C HIS A 49 7.10 3.23 6.35
N GLY A 50 6.09 3.80 6.96
CA GLY A 50 5.91 5.24 7.14
C GLY A 50 6.97 5.87 8.04
N ILE A 51 7.33 7.12 7.77
CA ILE A 51 8.17 7.95 8.65
C ILE A 51 7.52 7.98 10.04
N ASN A 52 8.31 7.71 11.09
CA ASN A 52 7.81 7.66 12.46
C ASN A 52 8.19 8.91 13.26
N PHE A 53 9.47 9.20 13.40
CA PHE A 53 9.98 10.25 14.30
C PHE A 53 10.11 11.60 13.58
N THR A 54 9.00 12.35 13.52
CA THR A 54 8.99 13.72 12.99
C THR A 54 8.15 14.63 13.89
N LEU A 55 8.55 15.91 13.98
CA LEU A 55 7.66 16.95 14.50
C LEU A 55 6.74 17.40 13.36
N GLY A 56 5.42 17.35 13.62
CA GLY A 56 4.41 17.66 12.61
C GLY A 56 4.32 16.59 11.51
N VAL A 57 3.66 16.93 10.41
CA VAL A 57 3.32 15.98 9.33
C VAL A 57 3.97 16.32 7.99
N SER A 58 4.85 17.32 7.89
CA SER A 58 5.41 17.77 6.61
C SER A 58 6.22 16.69 5.90
N THR A 59 7.22 16.10 6.56
CA THR A 59 8.04 15.02 6.00
C THR A 59 7.24 13.75 5.77
N TYR A 60 6.27 13.46 6.65
CA TYR A 60 5.34 12.36 6.47
C TYR A 60 4.49 12.55 5.21
N ARG A 61 3.94 13.75 5.01
CA ARG A 61 3.18 14.12 3.80
C ARG A 61 4.03 14.01 2.54
N GLU A 62 5.28 14.42 2.58
CA GLU A 62 6.22 14.28 1.46
C GLU A 62 6.40 12.81 1.05
N GLN A 63 6.59 11.88 2.01
CA GLN A 63 6.66 10.46 1.73
C GLN A 63 5.37 9.92 1.08
N ILE A 64 4.22 10.31 1.61
CA ILE A 64 2.91 9.90 1.08
C ILE A 64 2.66 10.49 -0.32
N GLU A 65 3.11 11.73 -0.58
CA GLU A 65 3.00 12.35 -1.90
C GLU A 65 3.89 11.65 -2.94
N ASN A 66 5.11 11.25 -2.58
CA ASN A 66 5.97 10.46 -3.45
C ASN A 66 5.33 9.12 -3.82
N LEU A 67 4.65 8.48 -2.86
CA LEU A 67 3.90 7.27 -3.13
C LEU A 67 2.73 7.53 -4.09
N TYR A 68 1.98 8.63 -3.89
CA TYR A 68 0.92 9.03 -4.82
C TYR A 68 1.44 9.21 -6.25
N GLU A 69 2.54 9.95 -6.42
CA GLU A 69 3.14 10.19 -7.74
C GLU A 69 3.50 8.88 -8.47
N THR A 70 3.98 7.88 -7.73
CA THR A 70 4.30 6.56 -8.28
C THR A 70 3.06 5.76 -8.68
N MET A 71 1.94 5.92 -7.97
CA MET A 71 0.75 5.07 -8.15
C MET A 71 -0.34 5.72 -9.03
N LYS A 72 -0.36 7.04 -9.18
CA LYS A 72 -1.49 7.81 -9.76
C LYS A 72 -1.90 7.43 -11.19
N HIS A 73 -0.99 6.88 -11.98
CA HIS A 73 -1.27 6.48 -13.37
C HIS A 73 -1.71 5.03 -13.51
N HIS A 74 -1.59 4.24 -12.43
CA HIS A 74 -2.01 2.83 -12.46
C HIS A 74 -3.54 2.72 -12.44
N GLN A 75 -4.11 2.02 -13.42
CA GLN A 75 -5.55 1.87 -13.57
C GLN A 75 -6.08 0.53 -13.07
N GLY A 76 -5.21 -0.48 -12.96
CA GLY A 76 -5.55 -1.84 -12.55
C GLY A 76 -5.82 -1.99 -11.05
N PRO A 77 -5.99 -3.25 -10.61
CA PRO A 77 -6.14 -3.58 -9.20
C PRO A 77 -4.93 -3.14 -8.36
N VAL A 78 -5.21 -2.73 -7.12
CA VAL A 78 -4.20 -2.22 -6.18
C VAL A 78 -4.38 -2.86 -4.82
N VAL A 79 -3.26 -3.20 -4.17
CA VAL A 79 -3.16 -3.39 -2.72
C VAL A 79 -2.05 -2.50 -2.19
N LEU A 80 -2.39 -1.59 -1.30
CA LEU A 80 -1.44 -0.76 -0.56
C LEU A 80 -1.50 -1.17 0.92
N ALA A 81 -0.41 -1.72 1.45
CA ALA A 81 -0.37 -2.23 2.81
C ALA A 81 0.95 -1.91 3.51
N GLY A 82 0.96 -1.94 4.84
CA GLY A 82 2.16 -1.80 5.66
C GLY A 82 1.94 -1.06 6.95
N ASP A 83 3.06 -0.74 7.60
CA ASP A 83 3.12 0.13 8.76
C ASP A 83 3.17 1.59 8.31
N PHE A 84 2.04 2.27 8.42
CA PHE A 84 1.91 3.69 8.07
C PHE A 84 2.33 4.62 9.20
N ASN A 85 2.58 4.11 10.40
CA ASN A 85 2.88 4.93 11.58
C ASN A 85 1.83 6.03 11.84
N THR A 86 0.56 5.71 11.71
CA THR A 86 -0.61 6.61 11.86
C THR A 86 -1.02 6.79 13.32
N TRP A 87 -0.05 6.99 14.22
CA TRP A 87 -0.29 7.16 15.65
C TRP A 87 -0.97 8.51 16.03
N SER A 88 -1.25 9.40 15.09
CA SER A 88 -2.05 10.61 15.27
C SER A 88 -3.10 10.79 14.19
N ASP A 89 -4.17 11.52 14.52
CA ASP A 89 -5.28 11.80 13.60
C ASP A 89 -4.81 12.59 12.37
N GLU A 90 -3.84 13.51 12.54
CA GLU A 90 -3.28 14.28 11.43
C GLU A 90 -2.57 13.39 10.42
N ARG A 91 -1.83 12.36 10.88
CA ARG A 91 -1.18 11.37 10.01
C ARG A 91 -2.21 10.51 9.30
N MET A 92 -3.22 10.03 10.03
CA MET A 92 -4.31 9.26 9.44
C MET A 92 -5.04 10.06 8.35
N LYS A 93 -5.27 11.35 8.59
CA LYS A 93 -5.87 12.25 7.59
C LYS A 93 -5.04 12.31 6.30
N VAL A 94 -3.71 12.40 6.39
CA VAL A 94 -2.82 12.39 5.20
C VAL A 94 -2.97 11.09 4.42
N VAL A 95 -3.08 9.94 5.09
CA VAL A 95 -3.27 8.64 4.43
C VAL A 95 -4.65 8.52 3.79
N LEU A 96 -5.69 9.01 4.45
CA LEU A 96 -7.05 9.02 3.89
C LEU A 96 -7.15 9.94 2.65
N GLU A 97 -6.48 11.09 2.64
CA GLU A 97 -6.36 11.96 1.47
C GLU A 97 -5.69 11.23 0.29
N LEU A 98 -4.64 10.43 0.53
CA LEU A 98 -4.01 9.57 -0.48
C LEU A 98 -5.01 8.53 -1.01
N ALA A 99 -5.69 7.81 -0.10
CA ALA A 99 -6.64 6.78 -0.46
C ALA A 99 -7.78 7.34 -1.33
N GLU A 100 -8.33 8.49 -0.98
CA GLU A 100 -9.36 9.18 -1.75
C GLU A 100 -8.87 9.54 -3.17
N ARG A 101 -7.69 10.15 -3.29
CA ARG A 101 -7.10 10.55 -4.58
C ARG A 101 -6.80 9.37 -5.50
N LEU A 102 -6.49 8.19 -4.95
CA LEU A 102 -6.23 6.95 -5.69
C LEU A 102 -7.48 6.07 -5.82
N SER A 103 -8.64 6.51 -5.32
CA SER A 103 -9.88 5.73 -5.28
C SER A 103 -9.71 4.37 -4.59
N LEU A 104 -8.93 4.34 -3.50
CA LEU A 104 -8.72 3.15 -2.69
C LEU A 104 -9.76 3.05 -1.58
N GLU A 105 -10.26 1.85 -1.37
CA GLU A 105 -11.07 1.49 -0.22
C GLU A 105 -10.18 1.06 0.95
N SER A 106 -10.56 1.44 2.17
CA SER A 106 -9.90 0.93 3.38
C SER A 106 -10.51 -0.41 3.78
N LEU A 107 -9.67 -1.39 4.06
CA LEU A 107 -10.15 -2.63 4.67
C LEU A 107 -10.71 -2.33 6.06
N ASP A 108 -11.98 -2.70 6.28
CA ASP A 108 -12.63 -2.57 7.58
C ASP A 108 -12.38 -3.84 8.43
N TYR A 109 -11.90 -3.63 9.64
CA TYR A 109 -11.62 -4.67 10.60
C TYR A 109 -12.65 -4.59 11.75
N THR A 110 -13.66 -5.42 11.73
CA THR A 110 -14.71 -5.44 12.78
C THR A 110 -14.19 -5.89 14.14
N ASN A 111 -13.23 -6.84 14.17
CA ASN A 111 -12.53 -7.27 15.39
C ASN A 111 -11.05 -7.37 15.08
N HIS A 112 -10.28 -6.35 15.41
CA HIS A 112 -8.87 -6.32 15.02
C HIS A 112 -7.92 -6.33 16.21
N ASN A 113 -6.85 -7.11 16.04
CA ASN A 113 -5.68 -7.08 16.90
C ASN A 113 -4.52 -6.28 16.27
N ARG A 114 -4.82 -5.32 15.39
CA ARG A 114 -3.77 -4.47 14.79
C ARG A 114 -3.02 -3.72 15.88
N THR A 115 -1.71 -3.60 15.69
CA THR A 115 -0.89 -2.79 16.58
C THR A 115 -1.37 -1.35 16.60
N SER A 116 -1.51 -0.78 17.79
CA SER A 116 -2.01 0.58 17.97
C SER A 116 -1.15 1.36 18.96
N VAL A 117 -1.02 2.66 18.71
CA VAL A 117 -0.33 3.63 19.59
C VAL A 117 -1.28 4.80 19.80
N PHE A 118 -1.44 5.24 21.04
CA PHE A 118 -2.39 6.29 21.44
C PHE A 118 -3.85 6.06 20.97
N GLY A 119 -4.24 4.78 20.78
CA GLY A 119 -5.57 4.41 20.29
C GLY A 119 -5.71 4.37 18.78
N ASN A 120 -4.69 4.77 18.03
CA ASN A 120 -4.66 4.72 16.55
C ASN A 120 -3.93 3.48 16.06
N ALA A 121 -4.51 2.73 15.12
CA ALA A 121 -3.84 1.62 14.46
C ALA A 121 -2.69 2.13 13.59
N LEU A 122 -1.59 1.39 13.51
CA LEU A 122 -0.41 1.73 12.72
C LEU A 122 -0.42 1.07 11.34
N ASP A 123 -0.96 -0.16 11.29
CA ASP A 123 -0.95 -1.02 10.11
C ASP A 123 -2.30 -0.93 9.39
N HIS A 124 -2.26 -0.69 8.08
CA HIS A 124 -3.46 -0.57 7.26
C HIS A 124 -3.32 -1.37 5.97
N VAL A 125 -4.47 -1.73 5.40
CA VAL A 125 -4.60 -2.28 4.05
C VAL A 125 -5.65 -1.45 3.32
N PHE A 126 -5.26 -0.90 2.17
CA PHE A 126 -6.13 -0.23 1.22
C PHE A 126 -6.11 -1.00 -0.09
N TYR A 127 -7.21 -0.99 -0.83
CA TYR A 127 -7.33 -1.75 -2.07
C TYR A 127 -8.26 -1.06 -3.07
N ARG A 128 -8.15 -1.47 -4.32
CA ARG A 128 -9.03 -1.07 -5.43
C ARG A 128 -9.11 -2.20 -6.45
N GLY A 129 -10.29 -2.38 -7.09
CA GLY A 129 -10.48 -3.42 -8.12
C GLY A 129 -10.40 -4.85 -7.60
N LEU A 130 -10.61 -5.04 -6.30
CA LEU A 130 -10.54 -6.30 -5.58
C LEU A 130 -11.71 -6.39 -4.61
N GLU A 131 -12.16 -7.62 -4.34
CA GLU A 131 -13.17 -7.90 -3.32
C GLU A 131 -12.52 -8.65 -2.14
N PRO A 132 -12.53 -8.09 -0.93
CA PRO A 132 -12.02 -8.80 0.24
C PRO A 132 -12.96 -9.94 0.63
N MET A 133 -12.47 -11.18 0.55
CA MET A 133 -13.24 -12.38 0.86
C MET A 133 -13.10 -12.80 2.32
N GLU A 134 -11.89 -12.76 2.83
CA GLU A 134 -11.54 -13.10 4.21
C GLU A 134 -10.42 -12.18 4.68
N HIS A 135 -10.47 -11.77 5.93
CA HIS A 135 -9.37 -11.06 6.57
C HIS A 135 -9.33 -11.37 8.07
N ASP A 136 -8.12 -11.45 8.60
CA ASP A 136 -7.84 -11.71 9.99
C ASP A 136 -6.64 -10.92 10.50
N THR A 137 -6.66 -10.63 11.79
CA THR A 137 -5.50 -10.17 12.56
C THR A 137 -5.40 -10.98 13.84
N TRP A 138 -4.21 -11.41 14.24
CA TRP A 138 -4.04 -12.18 15.46
C TRP A 138 -2.83 -11.73 16.25
N PHE A 139 -2.91 -11.91 17.56
CA PHE A 139 -1.84 -11.54 18.47
C PHE A 139 -0.65 -12.49 18.34
N VAL A 140 0.56 -11.92 18.30
CA VAL A 140 1.82 -12.65 18.36
C VAL A 140 2.76 -12.03 19.39
N THR A 141 3.70 -12.82 19.89
CA THR A 141 4.75 -12.37 20.82
C THR A 141 6.12 -12.29 20.17
N SER A 142 6.22 -12.67 18.89
CA SER A 142 7.45 -12.69 18.11
C SER A 142 7.78 -11.37 17.40
N SER A 143 6.86 -10.42 17.43
CA SER A 143 6.99 -9.10 16.83
C SER A 143 6.22 -8.07 17.66
N ASP A 144 6.62 -6.81 17.55
CA ASP A 144 5.88 -5.64 18.07
C ASP A 144 4.69 -5.25 17.18
N HIS A 145 4.58 -5.83 15.99
CA HIS A 145 3.42 -5.73 15.12
C HIS A 145 2.69 -7.07 14.99
N ASN A 146 1.37 -7.00 15.04
CA ASN A 146 0.52 -8.16 14.83
C ASN A 146 0.25 -8.38 13.35
N PRO A 147 0.34 -9.62 12.84
CA PRO A 147 0.16 -9.90 11.42
C PRO A 147 -1.29 -9.70 10.99
N THR A 148 -1.43 -9.24 9.75
CA THR A 148 -2.70 -9.13 9.04
C THR A 148 -2.69 -10.05 7.83
N ARG A 149 -3.77 -10.83 7.65
CA ARG A 149 -4.02 -11.63 6.46
C ARG A 149 -5.26 -11.12 5.75
N VAL A 150 -5.20 -11.03 4.42
CA VAL A 150 -6.37 -10.74 3.58
C VAL A 150 -6.35 -11.68 2.38
N ILE A 151 -7.51 -12.21 2.04
CA ILE A 151 -7.75 -12.95 0.79
C ILE A 151 -8.64 -12.08 -0.06
N PHE A 152 -8.16 -11.72 -1.24
CA PHE A 152 -8.91 -10.96 -2.23
C PHE A 152 -9.34 -11.83 -3.39
N ARG A 153 -10.51 -11.54 -3.93
CA ARG A 153 -10.94 -11.94 -5.26
C ARG A 153 -10.71 -10.75 -6.20
N VAL A 154 -10.20 -11.03 -7.39
CA VAL A 154 -10.13 -10.02 -8.44
C VAL A 154 -11.54 -9.80 -8.99
N THR A 155 -12.00 -8.55 -9.00
CA THR A 155 -13.27 -8.20 -9.64
C THR A 155 -13.02 -8.08 -11.14
N GLU A 156 -13.73 -8.88 -11.95
CA GLU A 156 -13.78 -8.68 -13.39
C GLU A 156 -14.50 -7.36 -13.63
N ASN A 157 -13.77 -6.28 -13.90
CA ASN A 157 -14.38 -5.15 -14.57
C ASN A 157 -14.66 -5.63 -16.00
N ASP A 158 -15.91 -5.49 -16.47
CA ASP A 158 -16.36 -5.83 -17.80
C ASP A 158 -15.27 -5.46 -18.82
N ALA A 159 -14.61 -6.47 -19.36
CA ALA A 159 -13.71 -6.34 -20.49
C ALA A 159 -14.56 -6.05 -21.72
N SER A 160 -15.04 -4.81 -21.84
CA SER A 160 -15.57 -4.32 -23.10
C SER A 160 -14.40 -4.17 -24.06
N ASP A 161 -14.45 -4.92 -25.15
CA ASP A 161 -13.59 -4.89 -26.33
C ASP A 161 -12.83 -3.57 -26.51
N VAL A 162 -11.54 -3.58 -26.17
CA VAL A 162 -10.60 -2.57 -26.64
C VAL A 162 -9.36 -3.25 -27.16
N ASP A 163 -9.05 -2.92 -28.41
CA ASP A 163 -7.92 -3.34 -29.21
C ASP A 163 -6.62 -3.51 -28.45
N LEU A 164 -5.89 -4.59 -28.79
CA LEU A 164 -4.54 -4.91 -28.34
C LEU A 164 -3.52 -3.83 -28.77
N ALA A 165 -3.51 -2.70 -28.06
CA ALA A 165 -2.39 -1.81 -28.07
C ALA A 165 -1.47 -2.20 -26.90
N GLU A 166 -0.21 -2.53 -27.21
CA GLU A 166 0.84 -2.86 -26.25
C GLU A 166 0.88 -1.81 -25.13
N ALA A 167 0.56 -2.23 -23.91
CA ALA A 167 0.79 -1.41 -22.74
C ALA A 167 2.31 -1.27 -22.55
N GLN A 168 2.87 -0.15 -23.01
CA GLN A 168 4.21 0.28 -22.64
C GLN A 168 4.24 0.47 -21.13
N LEU A 169 5.00 -0.39 -20.44
CA LEU A 169 5.43 -0.12 -19.09
C LEU A 169 6.30 1.14 -19.15
N ASP A 170 5.83 2.23 -18.55
CA ASP A 170 6.65 3.41 -18.32
C ASP A 170 7.73 3.02 -17.29
N GLU A 171 8.89 2.60 -17.79
CA GLU A 171 10.06 2.24 -16.96
C GLU A 171 10.64 3.45 -16.19
N ASP A 172 10.20 4.66 -16.51
CA ASP A 172 10.78 5.91 -15.99
C ASP A 172 10.06 6.46 -14.74
N ASN A 173 9.07 5.77 -14.18
CA ASN A 173 8.23 6.30 -13.12
C ASN A 173 8.58 5.77 -11.71
N CYS A 174 9.87 5.72 -11.43
CA CYS A 174 10.42 5.48 -10.12
C CYS A 174 11.26 6.66 -9.59
#